data_f6547497a80f280e1d20bf2759dd6615
#
_entry.id   f6547497a80f280e1d20bf2759dd6615
#
_cell.length_a   1.000
_cell.length_b   1.000
_cell.length_c   1.000
_cell.angle_alpha   90.00
_cell.angle_beta   90.00
_cell.angle_gamma   90.00
#
_symmetry.space_group_name_H-M   'P 1'
#
loop_
_entity.id
_entity.type
_entity.pdbx_description
1 polymer ?
#
loop_
_entity_poly.entity_id
_entity_poly.type
_entity_poly.pdbx_seq_one_letter_code
_entity_poly.pdbx_strand_id
1 'polypeptide(L)'
;MHISKFIRGRKAAPAERAVEIGWALALIATFCFSFAPPVARFAILDGFDSTALLFVRMVIATTLFAITLAVTDRQKLLMPRRGLAAATGVGAVNAVGMVLFFFSLNFLEASLTSMILALSPAIVLSLLALRGERLTRRHLVRLGLALAGVYLLIGPTGAVDWFGASLTLLATFFFSLQMAMTQWTLIGYPARSVMFYVTGTMTIFVGGWWLATGAVWSAPGPNGWFAVIILAVVSTYLARLGYFNAVTRIGSGQLALLGPVETLLSVVWSILFLGERLAPLQAVGGALILVSALLAVRRLGRVRLRFPRR
;
A
#
# COMPACT_ATOMS: atom_id res chain seq x y z
N MET A 1 -18.13 -53.21 -15.84
CA MET A 1 -18.76 -52.80 -14.56
C MET A 1 -17.66 -52.26 -13.65
N HIS A 2 -17.70 -51.01 -13.24
CA HIS A 2 -16.74 -50.20 -12.46
C HIS A 2 -15.93 -49.16 -13.22
N ILE A 3 -16.59 -48.17 -13.83
CA ILE A 3 -15.99 -46.88 -14.19
C ILE A 3 -16.95 -45.77 -13.70
N SER A 4 -17.26 -45.69 -12.42
CA SER A 4 -18.12 -44.61 -11.88
C SER A 4 -17.70 -44.14 -10.47
N LYS A 5 -16.41 -44.11 -10.15
CA LYS A 5 -15.91 -43.66 -8.81
C LYS A 5 -14.83 -42.55 -8.85
N PHE A 6 -14.69 -41.81 -9.95
CA PHE A 6 -13.59 -40.85 -10.06
C PHE A 6 -14.01 -39.36 -10.09
N ILE A 7 -15.27 -39.04 -9.79
CA ILE A 7 -15.71 -37.64 -9.64
C ILE A 7 -16.40 -37.46 -8.27
N ARG A 8 -15.70 -37.79 -7.18
CA ARG A 8 -15.99 -37.17 -5.88
C ARG A 8 -15.07 -36.00 -5.72
N GLY A 9 -15.58 -34.78 -5.98
CA GLY A 9 -14.91 -33.54 -5.64
C GLY A 9 -14.44 -33.62 -4.19
N ARG A 10 -13.12 -33.68 -3.99
CA ARG A 10 -12.47 -33.56 -2.68
C ARG A 10 -12.91 -32.23 -2.10
N LYS A 11 -13.86 -32.23 -1.15
CA LYS A 11 -14.11 -31.06 -0.33
C LYS A 11 -12.77 -30.76 0.35
N ALA A 12 -12.13 -29.68 -0.04
CA ALA A 12 -10.87 -29.23 0.56
C ALA A 12 -11.01 -29.20 2.08
N ALA A 13 -9.99 -29.67 2.79
CA ALA A 13 -9.98 -29.64 4.26
C ALA A 13 -10.20 -28.20 4.74
N PRO A 14 -10.81 -27.95 5.90
CA PRO A 14 -11.13 -26.60 6.37
C PRO A 14 -9.94 -25.62 6.34
N ALA A 15 -8.73 -26.13 6.58
CA ALA A 15 -7.50 -25.35 6.53
C ALA A 15 -7.09 -24.98 5.08
N GLU A 16 -7.25 -25.86 4.11
CA GLU A 16 -6.97 -25.59 2.68
C GLU A 16 -7.93 -24.51 2.15
N ARG A 17 -9.21 -24.61 2.48
CA ARG A 17 -10.22 -23.63 2.09
C ARG A 17 -9.96 -22.24 2.70
N ALA A 18 -9.45 -22.17 3.94
CA ALA A 18 -9.06 -20.91 4.56
C ALA A 18 -7.89 -20.24 3.84
N VAL A 19 -6.92 -21.01 3.36
CA VAL A 19 -5.78 -20.51 2.58
C VAL A 19 -6.23 -20.02 1.20
N GLU A 20 -7.09 -20.77 0.51
CA GLU A 20 -7.66 -20.34 -0.79
C GLU A 20 -8.43 -19.02 -0.68
N ILE A 21 -9.28 -18.89 0.33
CA ILE A 21 -9.99 -17.62 0.62
C ILE A 21 -8.98 -16.51 0.93
N GLY A 22 -7.91 -16.81 1.67
CA GLY A 22 -6.84 -15.87 1.96
C GLY A 22 -6.17 -15.32 0.70
N TRP A 23 -5.85 -16.18 -0.26
CA TRP A 23 -5.28 -15.78 -1.55
C TRP A 23 -6.26 -14.98 -2.41
N ALA A 24 -7.53 -15.39 -2.48
CA ALA A 24 -8.57 -14.66 -3.20
C ALA A 24 -8.73 -13.23 -2.66
N LEU A 25 -8.80 -13.07 -1.33
CA LEU A 25 -8.88 -11.76 -0.68
C LEU A 25 -7.62 -10.92 -0.91
N ALA A 26 -6.44 -11.55 -0.92
CA ALA A 26 -5.18 -10.88 -1.22
C ALA A 26 -5.14 -10.34 -2.65
N LEU A 27 -5.54 -11.14 -3.63
CA LEU A 27 -5.61 -10.72 -5.05
C LEU A 27 -6.63 -9.60 -5.26
N ILE A 28 -7.81 -9.69 -4.65
CA ILE A 28 -8.83 -8.63 -4.71
C ILE A 28 -8.29 -7.35 -4.08
N ALA A 29 -7.64 -7.43 -2.91
CA ALA A 29 -7.04 -6.27 -2.26
C ALA A 29 -5.96 -5.62 -3.12
N THR A 30 -5.06 -6.40 -3.71
CA THR A 30 -4.01 -5.94 -4.63
C THR A 30 -4.59 -5.23 -5.84
N PHE A 31 -5.63 -5.81 -6.45
CA PHE A 31 -6.36 -5.21 -7.56
C PHE A 31 -6.99 -3.87 -7.14
N CYS A 32 -7.66 -3.81 -5.99
CA CYS A 32 -8.26 -2.58 -5.48
C CYS A 32 -7.22 -1.50 -5.15
N PHE A 33 -6.06 -1.86 -4.57
CA PHE A 33 -4.99 -0.91 -4.29
C PHE A 33 -4.37 -0.34 -5.57
N SER A 34 -4.25 -1.14 -6.63
CA SER A 34 -3.60 -0.73 -7.87
C SER A 34 -4.29 0.45 -8.58
N PHE A 35 -5.56 0.72 -8.28
CA PHE A 35 -6.28 1.90 -8.80
C PHE A 35 -5.87 3.20 -8.12
N ALA A 36 -5.23 3.17 -6.94
CA ALA A 36 -5.00 4.39 -6.16
C ALA A 36 -4.15 5.44 -6.90
N PRO A 37 -2.95 5.15 -7.45
CA PRO A 37 -2.14 6.14 -8.15
C PRO A 37 -2.83 6.71 -9.41
N PRO A 38 -3.33 5.90 -10.36
CA PRO A 38 -3.92 6.44 -11.58
C PRO A 38 -5.21 7.22 -11.33
N VAL A 39 -6.09 6.78 -10.43
CA VAL A 39 -7.33 7.50 -10.11
C VAL A 39 -7.05 8.80 -9.36
N ALA A 40 -6.04 8.82 -8.46
CA ALA A 40 -5.61 10.05 -7.80
C ALA A 40 -5.03 11.04 -8.82
N ARG A 41 -4.15 10.59 -9.71
CA ARG A 41 -3.58 11.43 -10.77
C ARG A 41 -4.65 11.98 -11.71
N PHE A 42 -5.62 11.16 -12.09
CA PHE A 42 -6.75 11.59 -12.90
C PHE A 42 -7.50 12.76 -12.26
N ALA A 43 -7.86 12.65 -10.97
CA ALA A 43 -8.55 13.71 -10.26
C ALA A 43 -7.72 15.00 -10.12
N ILE A 44 -6.41 14.86 -9.91
CA ILE A 44 -5.47 16.00 -9.83
C ILE A 44 -5.37 16.71 -11.18
N LEU A 45 -5.28 15.97 -12.29
CA LEU A 45 -5.24 16.54 -13.63
C LEU A 45 -6.57 17.22 -14.02
N ASP A 46 -7.69 16.74 -13.47
CA ASP A 46 -9.02 17.38 -13.61
C ASP A 46 -9.18 18.64 -12.72
N GLY A 47 -8.11 19.06 -12.03
CA GLY A 47 -8.05 20.29 -11.23
C GLY A 47 -8.45 20.15 -9.77
N PHE A 48 -8.62 18.91 -9.26
CA PHE A 48 -8.91 18.72 -7.86
C PHE A 48 -7.63 18.80 -7.01
N ASP A 49 -7.64 19.63 -5.97
CA ASP A 49 -6.49 19.77 -5.07
C ASP A 49 -6.11 18.43 -4.44
N SER A 50 -4.83 18.07 -4.52
CA SER A 50 -4.31 16.78 -4.08
C SER A 50 -4.51 16.52 -2.58
N THR A 51 -4.45 17.58 -1.76
CA THR A 51 -4.62 17.50 -0.29
C THR A 51 -6.08 17.38 0.08
N ALA A 52 -6.96 18.14 -0.59
CA ALA A 52 -8.41 18.05 -0.42
C ALA A 52 -8.94 16.67 -0.82
N LEU A 53 -8.48 16.15 -1.98
CA LEU A 53 -8.78 14.80 -2.45
C LEU A 53 -8.39 13.75 -1.40
N LEU A 54 -7.17 13.85 -0.86
CA LEU A 54 -6.69 12.95 0.17
C LEU A 54 -7.52 13.06 1.45
N PHE A 55 -7.85 14.26 1.90
CA PHE A 55 -8.64 14.49 3.11
C PHE A 55 -10.04 13.87 3.01
N VAL A 56 -10.78 14.21 1.96
CA VAL A 56 -12.16 13.70 1.77
C VAL A 56 -12.17 12.17 1.65
N ARG A 57 -11.25 11.60 0.88
CA ARG A 57 -11.05 10.16 0.80
C ARG A 57 -10.85 9.52 2.17
N MET A 58 -10.00 10.12 3.03
CA MET A 58 -9.71 9.58 4.37
C MET A 58 -10.92 9.71 5.30
N VAL A 59 -11.66 10.81 5.24
CA VAL A 59 -12.92 11.00 6.02
C VAL A 59 -13.92 9.91 5.68
N ILE A 60 -14.20 9.69 4.39
CA ILE A 60 -15.16 8.66 3.97
C ILE A 60 -14.69 7.27 4.41
N ALA A 61 -13.43 6.94 4.17
CA ALA A 61 -12.89 5.63 4.55
C ALA A 61 -12.93 5.39 6.07
N THR A 62 -12.56 6.40 6.88
CA THR A 62 -12.60 6.31 8.35
C THR A 62 -14.03 6.14 8.85
N THR A 63 -14.98 6.85 8.26
CA THR A 63 -16.42 6.71 8.59
C THR A 63 -16.92 5.30 8.29
N LEU A 64 -16.56 4.74 7.13
CA LEU A 64 -16.91 3.36 6.77
C LEU A 64 -16.29 2.33 7.74
N PHE A 65 -15.05 2.54 8.17
CA PHE A 65 -14.42 1.68 9.18
C PHE A 65 -15.10 1.81 10.54
N ALA A 66 -15.46 3.03 10.95
CA ALA A 66 -16.20 3.28 12.18
C ALA A 66 -17.55 2.56 12.19
N ILE A 67 -18.33 2.70 11.12
CA ILE A 67 -19.64 2.02 10.96
C ILE A 67 -19.45 0.50 11.01
N THR A 68 -18.49 -0.04 10.24
CA THR A 68 -18.23 -1.48 10.21
C THR A 68 -17.87 -2.02 11.60
N LEU A 69 -17.01 -1.31 12.32
CA LEU A 69 -16.58 -1.72 13.65
C LEU A 69 -17.72 -1.59 14.68
N ALA A 70 -18.53 -0.53 14.59
CA ALA A 70 -19.69 -0.32 15.46
C ALA A 70 -20.76 -1.40 15.28
N VAL A 71 -20.96 -1.87 14.06
CA VAL A 71 -21.97 -2.90 13.73
C VAL A 71 -21.47 -4.31 14.05
N THR A 72 -20.18 -4.60 13.78
CA THR A 72 -19.68 -5.97 13.89
C THR A 72 -19.12 -6.32 15.26
N ASP A 73 -18.51 -5.37 15.97
CA ASP A 73 -17.83 -5.70 17.24
C ASP A 73 -17.47 -4.44 18.04
N ARG A 74 -18.46 -3.87 18.73
CA ARG A 74 -18.29 -2.66 19.55
C ARG A 74 -17.21 -2.77 20.63
N GLN A 75 -16.97 -3.97 21.17
CA GLN A 75 -15.97 -4.17 22.23
C GLN A 75 -14.56 -3.96 21.69
N LYS A 76 -14.31 -4.19 20.40
CA LYS A 76 -13.04 -3.94 19.73
C LYS A 76 -12.76 -2.47 19.40
N LEU A 77 -13.71 -1.56 19.66
CA LEU A 77 -13.45 -0.12 19.64
C LEU A 77 -12.50 0.30 20.77
N LEU A 78 -12.50 -0.41 21.90
CA LEU A 78 -11.63 -0.08 23.03
C LEU A 78 -10.27 -0.74 22.84
N MET A 79 -9.26 0.07 22.60
CA MET A 79 -7.88 -0.35 22.49
C MET A 79 -7.10 0.06 23.75
N PRO A 80 -6.23 -0.80 24.33
CA PRO A 80 -5.38 -0.42 25.43
C PRO A 80 -4.52 0.82 25.11
N ARG A 81 -4.25 1.68 26.08
CA ARG A 81 -3.49 2.94 25.88
C ARG A 81 -2.18 2.75 25.10
N ARG A 82 -1.43 1.67 25.36
CA ARG A 82 -0.19 1.34 24.62
C ARG A 82 -0.45 1.04 23.14
N GLY A 83 -1.50 0.27 22.84
CA GLY A 83 -1.89 -0.03 21.47
C GLY A 83 -2.39 1.21 20.74
N LEU A 84 -3.18 2.06 21.43
CA LEU A 84 -3.65 3.34 20.89
C LEU A 84 -2.47 4.26 20.53
N ALA A 85 -1.52 4.47 21.44
CA ALA A 85 -0.32 5.28 21.19
C ALA A 85 0.50 4.74 20.01
N ALA A 86 0.67 3.39 19.93
CA ALA A 86 1.36 2.77 18.81
C ALA A 86 0.60 2.97 17.49
N ALA A 87 -0.73 2.79 17.47
CA ALA A 87 -1.55 2.98 16.28
C ALA A 87 -1.55 4.45 15.82
N THR A 88 -1.59 5.40 16.77
CA THR A 88 -1.45 6.84 16.48
C THR A 88 -0.08 7.16 15.87
N GLY A 89 1.01 6.65 16.44
CA GLY A 89 2.35 6.83 15.88
C GLY A 89 2.50 6.28 14.46
N VAL A 90 2.00 5.06 14.24
CA VAL A 90 1.97 4.43 12.90
C VAL A 90 1.10 5.23 11.93
N GLY A 91 -0.05 5.71 12.38
CA GLY A 91 -0.96 6.55 11.59
C GLY A 91 -0.35 7.89 11.20
N ALA A 92 0.37 8.55 12.12
CA ALA A 92 1.06 9.80 11.86
C ALA A 92 2.16 9.64 10.79
N VAL A 93 3.01 8.61 10.94
CA VAL A 93 4.05 8.29 9.94
C VAL A 93 3.45 8.00 8.57
N ASN A 94 2.35 7.23 8.54
CA ASN A 94 1.64 6.94 7.30
C ASN A 94 0.99 8.18 6.68
N ALA A 95 0.46 9.10 7.50
CA ALA A 95 -0.11 10.36 7.03
C ALA A 95 0.93 11.23 6.31
N VAL A 96 2.14 11.36 6.87
CA VAL A 96 3.24 12.08 6.22
C VAL A 96 3.56 11.45 4.86
N GLY A 97 3.73 10.12 4.81
CA GLY A 97 3.96 9.41 3.56
C GLY A 97 2.85 9.63 2.53
N MET A 98 1.59 9.65 2.97
CA MET A 98 0.43 9.83 2.10
C MET A 98 0.33 11.26 1.54
N VAL A 99 0.60 12.28 2.37
CA VAL A 99 0.65 13.68 1.91
C VAL A 99 1.75 13.85 0.85
N LEU A 100 2.95 13.36 1.12
CA LEU A 100 4.08 13.41 0.17
C LEU A 100 3.75 12.69 -1.14
N PHE A 101 3.13 11.51 -1.05
CA PHE A 101 2.72 10.73 -2.22
C PHE A 101 1.68 11.45 -3.06
N PHE A 102 0.60 11.97 -2.46
CA PHE A 102 -0.43 12.68 -3.20
C PHE A 102 0.10 13.99 -3.80
N PHE A 103 0.96 14.68 -3.07
CA PHE A 103 1.60 15.88 -3.58
C PHE A 103 2.56 15.59 -4.74
N SER A 104 3.29 14.47 -4.70
CA SER A 104 4.18 14.05 -5.81
C SER A 104 3.43 13.81 -7.13
N LEU A 105 2.16 13.39 -7.04
CA LEU A 105 1.32 13.17 -8.22
C LEU A 105 0.96 14.46 -8.99
N ASN A 106 1.28 15.65 -8.47
CA ASN A 106 1.19 16.89 -9.23
C ASN A 106 2.36 17.03 -10.24
N PHE A 107 3.49 16.40 -9.96
CA PHE A 107 4.75 16.57 -10.68
C PHE A 107 5.13 15.32 -11.49
N LEU A 108 4.68 14.15 -11.05
CA LEU A 108 5.09 12.86 -11.59
C LEU A 108 3.91 12.07 -12.14
N GLU A 109 4.15 11.32 -13.21
CA GLU A 109 3.20 10.35 -13.74
C GLU A 109 2.90 9.23 -12.72
N ALA A 110 1.67 8.72 -12.73
CA ALA A 110 1.26 7.68 -11.79
C ALA A 110 2.01 6.37 -12.00
N SER A 111 2.40 6.05 -13.24
CA SER A 111 3.24 4.89 -13.58
C SER A 111 4.61 4.98 -12.93
N LEU A 112 5.30 6.12 -13.07
CA LEU A 112 6.62 6.36 -12.47
C LEU A 112 6.57 6.33 -10.95
N THR A 113 5.55 7.01 -10.38
CA THR A 113 5.31 7.01 -8.94
C THR A 113 5.10 5.58 -8.40
N SER A 114 4.30 4.76 -9.08
CA SER A 114 4.06 3.36 -8.70
C SER A 114 5.33 2.50 -8.78
N MET A 115 6.17 2.73 -9.80
CA MET A 115 7.45 2.02 -9.92
C MET A 115 8.42 2.38 -8.79
N ILE A 116 8.49 3.65 -8.37
CA ILE A 116 9.30 4.08 -7.23
C ILE A 116 8.79 3.47 -5.92
N LEU A 117 7.46 3.39 -5.73
CA LEU A 117 6.86 2.72 -4.56
C LEU A 117 7.26 1.23 -4.45
N ALA A 118 7.56 0.56 -5.56
CA ALA A 118 8.02 -0.82 -5.56
C ALA A 118 9.41 -1.02 -4.89
N LEU A 119 10.13 0.06 -4.53
CA LEU A 119 11.32 0.01 -3.67
C LEU A 119 10.99 -0.34 -2.21
N SER A 120 9.74 -0.20 -1.78
CA SER A 120 9.32 -0.39 -0.39
C SER A 120 9.86 -1.69 0.24
N PRO A 121 9.82 -2.87 -0.39
CA PRO A 121 10.36 -4.09 0.21
C PRO A 121 11.87 -4.02 0.51
N ALA A 122 12.64 -3.33 -0.32
CA ALA A 122 14.08 -3.15 -0.09
C ALA A 122 14.34 -2.24 1.10
N ILE A 123 13.58 -1.15 1.22
CA ILE A 123 13.66 -0.21 2.35
C ILE A 123 13.20 -0.89 3.65
N VAL A 124 12.08 -1.64 3.64
CA VAL A 124 11.60 -2.40 4.81
C VAL A 124 12.67 -3.36 5.31
N LEU A 125 13.30 -4.13 4.41
CA LEU A 125 14.38 -5.04 4.80
C LEU A 125 15.58 -4.29 5.40
N SER A 126 15.92 -3.12 4.88
CA SER A 126 16.99 -2.27 5.43
C SER A 126 16.64 -1.79 6.83
N LEU A 127 15.40 -1.34 7.06
CA LEU A 127 14.93 -0.91 8.38
C LEU A 127 14.91 -2.06 9.41
N LEU A 128 14.50 -3.26 8.99
CA LEU A 128 14.52 -4.44 9.86
C LEU A 128 15.94 -4.85 10.22
N ALA A 129 16.91 -4.67 9.30
CA ALA A 129 18.32 -4.95 9.55
C ALA A 129 18.92 -4.02 10.61
N LEU A 130 18.47 -2.77 10.74
CA LEU A 130 18.88 -1.85 11.81
C LEU A 130 18.51 -2.36 13.22
N ARG A 131 17.55 -3.28 13.33
CA ARG A 131 17.15 -3.95 14.58
C ARG A 131 17.76 -5.35 14.76
N GLY A 132 18.85 -5.65 14.07
CA GLY A 132 19.64 -6.86 14.26
C GLY A 132 19.34 -8.00 13.30
N GLU A 133 18.48 -7.82 12.30
CA GLU A 133 18.38 -8.78 11.21
C GLU A 133 19.64 -8.69 10.32
N ARG A 134 20.33 -9.83 10.13
CA ARG A 134 21.60 -9.85 9.39
C ARG A 134 21.38 -9.52 7.91
N LEU A 135 22.05 -8.45 7.44
CA LEU A 135 22.17 -8.16 6.01
C LEU A 135 22.99 -9.27 5.34
N THR A 136 22.45 -9.84 4.29
CA THR A 136 23.17 -10.83 3.47
C THR A 136 23.65 -10.18 2.18
N ARG A 137 24.69 -10.74 1.54
CA ARG A 137 25.15 -10.31 0.20
C ARG A 137 24.00 -10.18 -0.80
N ARG A 138 23.01 -11.08 -0.71
CA ARG A 138 21.79 -11.03 -1.56
C ARG A 138 20.96 -9.77 -1.31
N HIS A 139 20.98 -9.22 -0.10
CA HIS A 139 20.28 -7.96 0.18
C HIS A 139 21.00 -6.76 -0.49
N LEU A 140 22.33 -6.73 -0.45
CA LEU A 140 23.11 -5.70 -1.13
C LEU A 140 22.91 -5.72 -2.65
N VAL A 141 22.87 -6.92 -3.26
CA VAL A 141 22.57 -7.07 -4.70
C VAL A 141 21.18 -6.51 -5.02
N ARG A 142 20.16 -6.79 -4.21
CA ARG A 142 18.81 -6.26 -4.41
C ARG A 142 18.77 -4.75 -4.29
N LEU A 143 19.42 -4.21 -3.27
CA LEU A 143 19.51 -2.76 -3.09
C LEU A 143 20.23 -2.10 -4.27
N GLY A 144 21.32 -2.70 -4.76
CA GLY A 144 22.02 -2.24 -5.95
C GLY A 144 21.14 -2.26 -7.21
N LEU A 145 20.39 -3.35 -7.44
CA LEU A 145 19.41 -3.43 -8.53
C LEU A 145 18.31 -2.37 -8.41
N ALA A 146 17.80 -2.15 -7.19
CA ALA A 146 16.79 -1.13 -6.93
C ALA A 146 17.31 0.28 -7.23
N LEU A 147 18.51 0.63 -6.74
CA LEU A 147 19.14 1.93 -6.98
C LEU A 147 19.48 2.14 -8.46
N ALA A 148 20.01 1.12 -9.14
CA ALA A 148 20.24 1.16 -10.58
C ALA A 148 18.93 1.38 -11.35
N GLY A 149 17.86 0.68 -10.93
CA GLY A 149 16.52 0.84 -11.51
C GLY A 149 15.97 2.24 -11.32
N VAL A 150 16.11 2.85 -10.14
CA VAL A 150 15.72 4.26 -9.90
C VAL A 150 16.53 5.21 -10.75
N TYR A 151 17.85 5.01 -10.85
CA TYR A 151 18.70 5.83 -11.71
C TYR A 151 18.27 5.80 -13.17
N LEU A 152 17.94 4.63 -13.72
CA LEU A 152 17.45 4.51 -15.09
C LEU A 152 16.02 5.05 -15.25
N LEU A 153 15.18 4.94 -14.22
CA LEU A 153 13.80 5.42 -14.25
C LEU A 153 13.73 6.95 -14.27
N ILE A 154 14.51 7.58 -13.39
CA ILE A 154 14.57 9.05 -13.29
C ILE A 154 15.47 9.61 -14.40
N GLY A 155 16.52 8.89 -14.76
CA GLY A 155 17.35 8.98 -15.94
C GLY A 155 18.18 10.24 -16.12
N PRO A 156 19.23 10.14 -16.97
CA PRO A 156 20.01 11.32 -17.40
C PRO A 156 19.28 12.16 -18.46
N THR A 157 18.07 11.77 -18.86
CA THR A 157 17.33 12.38 -19.99
C THR A 157 16.64 13.69 -19.64
N GLY A 158 16.65 14.11 -18.36
CA GLY A 158 16.01 15.38 -17.93
C GLY A 158 14.47 15.40 -18.06
N ALA A 159 13.87 14.29 -18.49
CA ALA A 159 12.42 14.19 -18.74
C ALA A 159 11.58 13.99 -17.47
N VAL A 160 12.22 13.71 -16.33
CA VAL A 160 11.54 13.43 -15.05
C VAL A 160 11.77 14.58 -14.08
N ASP A 161 10.68 15.04 -13.47
CA ASP A 161 10.76 16.03 -12.40
C ASP A 161 11.42 15.43 -11.15
N TRP A 162 12.65 15.91 -10.86
CA TRP A 162 13.44 15.46 -9.71
C TRP A 162 12.78 15.79 -8.37
N PHE A 163 12.00 16.85 -8.30
CA PHE A 163 11.27 17.23 -7.09
C PHE A 163 10.16 16.21 -6.83
N GLY A 164 9.34 15.89 -7.84
CA GLY A 164 8.31 14.85 -7.75
C GLY A 164 8.90 13.48 -7.41
N ALA A 165 10.04 13.13 -8.02
CA ALA A 165 10.73 11.86 -7.73
C ALA A 165 11.25 11.80 -6.28
N SER A 166 11.83 12.87 -5.76
CA SER A 166 12.32 12.95 -4.38
C SER A 166 11.17 12.85 -3.36
N LEU A 167 10.03 13.50 -3.63
CA LEU A 167 8.82 13.38 -2.82
C LEU A 167 8.31 11.93 -2.78
N THR A 168 8.30 11.25 -3.93
CA THR A 168 7.88 9.85 -4.01
C THR A 168 8.83 8.90 -3.27
N LEU A 169 10.15 9.13 -3.38
CA LEU A 169 11.15 8.36 -2.62
C LEU A 169 10.97 8.54 -1.11
N LEU A 170 10.74 9.77 -0.68
CA LEU A 170 10.49 10.08 0.74
C LEU A 170 9.16 9.46 1.21
N ALA A 171 8.12 9.53 0.39
CA ALA A 171 6.86 8.85 0.66
C ALA A 171 7.05 7.34 0.82
N THR A 172 7.83 6.72 -0.08
CA THR A 172 8.16 5.29 -0.04
C THR A 172 8.91 4.91 1.24
N PHE A 173 9.83 5.77 1.71
CA PHE A 173 10.50 5.60 2.99
C PHE A 173 9.50 5.63 4.16
N PHE A 174 8.59 6.59 4.21
CA PHE A 174 7.58 6.69 5.28
C PHE A 174 6.60 5.52 5.25
N PHE A 175 6.18 5.03 4.09
CA PHE A 175 5.35 3.83 3.98
C PHE A 175 6.11 2.58 4.45
N SER A 176 7.38 2.47 4.11
CA SER A 176 8.23 1.37 4.58
C SER A 176 8.45 1.42 6.08
N LEU A 177 8.67 2.61 6.64
CA LEU A 177 8.79 2.83 8.08
C LEU A 177 7.49 2.47 8.80
N GLN A 178 6.34 2.90 8.27
CA GLN A 178 5.01 2.55 8.78
C GLN A 178 4.81 1.04 8.80
N MET A 179 5.21 0.31 7.74
CA MET A 179 5.13 -1.15 7.70
C MET A 179 6.01 -1.79 8.78
N ALA A 180 7.25 -1.32 8.92
CA ALA A 180 8.16 -1.80 9.95
C ALA A 180 7.63 -1.51 11.37
N MET A 181 7.16 -0.29 11.63
CA MET A 181 6.55 0.08 12.92
C MET A 181 5.31 -0.76 13.24
N THR A 182 4.44 -1.02 12.25
CA THR A 182 3.29 -1.89 12.43
C THR A 182 3.72 -3.28 12.88
N GLN A 183 4.76 -3.84 12.25
CA GLN A 183 5.32 -5.13 12.65
C GLN A 183 5.91 -5.11 14.07
N TRP A 184 6.56 -4.01 14.46
CA TRP A 184 7.22 -3.92 15.76
C TRP A 184 6.27 -3.65 16.92
N THR A 185 5.18 -2.92 16.69
CA THR A 185 4.38 -2.35 17.79
C THR A 185 2.93 -2.82 17.82
N LEU A 186 2.39 -3.29 16.70
CA LEU A 186 0.96 -3.60 16.56
C LEU A 186 0.66 -5.11 16.42
N ILE A 187 1.68 -5.96 16.46
CA ILE A 187 1.47 -7.41 16.49
C ILE A 187 0.73 -7.79 17.79
N GLY A 188 -0.33 -8.59 17.64
CA GLY A 188 -1.17 -9.06 18.76
C GLY A 188 -2.40 -8.22 19.05
N TYR A 189 -2.55 -7.05 18.42
CA TYR A 189 -3.79 -6.28 18.50
C TYR A 189 -4.79 -6.66 17.41
N PRO A 190 -6.11 -6.54 17.65
CA PRO A 190 -7.13 -6.84 16.64
C PRO A 190 -6.94 -5.96 15.39
N ALA A 191 -6.78 -6.59 14.24
CA ALA A 191 -6.50 -5.89 12.99
C ALA A 191 -7.52 -4.79 12.65
N ARG A 192 -8.82 -5.02 12.91
CA ARG A 192 -9.89 -4.05 12.66
C ARG A 192 -9.72 -2.78 13.50
N SER A 193 -9.39 -2.93 14.79
CA SER A 193 -9.13 -1.80 15.70
C SER A 193 -7.91 -1.00 15.23
N VAL A 194 -6.82 -1.71 14.90
CA VAL A 194 -5.59 -1.08 14.36
C VAL A 194 -5.90 -0.25 13.14
N MET A 195 -6.66 -0.80 12.17
CA MET A 195 -7.03 -0.09 10.95
C MET A 195 -7.83 1.18 11.22
N PHE A 196 -8.83 1.09 12.10
CA PHE A 196 -9.66 2.23 12.47
C PHE A 196 -8.81 3.36 13.08
N TYR A 197 -7.98 3.04 14.07
CA TYR A 197 -7.15 4.06 14.73
C TYR A 197 -6.06 4.61 13.83
N VAL A 198 -5.38 3.77 13.04
CA VAL A 198 -4.37 4.22 12.06
C VAL A 198 -5.01 5.16 11.02
N THR A 199 -6.14 4.75 10.42
CA THR A 199 -6.81 5.57 9.40
C THR A 199 -7.42 6.83 10.00
N GLY A 200 -8.00 6.75 11.20
CA GLY A 200 -8.53 7.91 11.94
C GLY A 200 -7.44 8.94 12.26
N THR A 201 -6.28 8.48 12.72
CA THR A 201 -5.12 9.35 12.94
C THR A 201 -4.65 10.00 11.64
N MET A 202 -4.59 9.24 10.54
CA MET A 202 -4.27 9.81 9.22
C MET A 202 -5.26 10.90 8.82
N THR A 203 -6.56 10.67 9.05
CA THR A 203 -7.60 11.65 8.73
C THR A 203 -7.38 12.95 9.50
N ILE A 204 -7.08 12.87 10.79
CA ILE A 204 -6.82 14.04 11.64
C ILE A 204 -5.56 14.80 11.15
N PHE A 205 -4.47 14.06 10.87
CA PHE A 205 -3.22 14.68 10.39
C PHE A 205 -3.39 15.35 9.03
N VAL A 206 -4.02 14.65 8.08
CA VAL A 206 -4.26 15.20 6.74
C VAL A 206 -5.22 16.37 6.78
N GLY A 207 -6.26 16.30 7.60
CA GLY A 207 -7.19 17.42 7.84
C GLY A 207 -6.50 18.62 8.46
N GLY A 208 -5.66 18.40 9.46
CA GLY A 208 -4.83 19.46 10.06
C GLY A 208 -3.87 20.10 9.05
N TRP A 209 -3.23 19.30 8.22
CA TRP A 209 -2.38 19.77 7.14
C TRP A 209 -3.17 20.60 6.11
N TRP A 210 -4.32 20.11 5.67
CA TRP A 210 -5.19 20.82 4.74
C TRP A 210 -5.64 22.20 5.29
N LEU A 211 -6.02 22.25 6.55
CA LEU A 211 -6.38 23.51 7.22
C LEU A 211 -5.17 24.46 7.35
N ALA A 212 -4.00 23.92 7.67
CA ALA A 212 -2.77 24.71 7.86
C ALA A 212 -2.22 25.29 6.53
N THR A 213 -2.42 24.60 5.42
CA THR A 213 -1.99 25.08 4.09
C THR A 213 -2.94 26.11 3.50
N GLY A 214 -4.12 26.31 4.10
CA GLY A 214 -5.13 27.24 3.59
C GLY A 214 -5.63 26.88 2.19
N ALA A 215 -5.48 25.61 1.77
CA ALA A 215 -5.90 25.15 0.46
C ALA A 215 -7.40 25.43 0.27
N VAL A 216 -7.73 26.17 -0.77
CA VAL A 216 -9.11 26.53 -1.07
C VAL A 216 -9.89 25.28 -1.46
N TRP A 217 -11.01 25.06 -0.80
CA TRP A 217 -11.94 24.03 -1.21
C TRP A 217 -12.51 24.39 -2.60
N SER A 218 -12.06 23.68 -3.63
CA SER A 218 -12.75 23.65 -4.92
C SER A 218 -13.68 22.45 -4.90
N ALA A 219 -14.98 22.68 -5.08
CA ALA A 219 -15.93 21.59 -5.16
C ALA A 219 -15.55 20.69 -6.38
N PRO A 220 -15.29 19.41 -6.16
CA PRO A 220 -14.93 18.54 -7.28
C PRO A 220 -16.12 18.44 -8.25
N GLY A 221 -15.85 18.49 -9.55
CA GLY A 221 -16.82 18.13 -10.56
C GLY A 221 -17.28 16.67 -10.45
N PRO A 222 -18.20 16.20 -11.31
CA PRO A 222 -18.65 14.81 -11.28
C PRO A 222 -17.52 13.79 -11.33
N ASN A 223 -16.48 14.05 -12.15
CA ASN A 223 -15.30 13.21 -12.27
C ASN A 223 -14.49 13.16 -10.97
N GLY A 224 -14.35 14.31 -10.30
CA GLY A 224 -13.66 14.40 -9.02
C GLY A 224 -14.37 13.61 -7.92
N TRP A 225 -15.69 13.68 -7.84
CA TRP A 225 -16.48 12.87 -6.89
C TRP A 225 -16.39 11.38 -7.20
N PHE A 226 -16.42 10.99 -8.47
CA PHE A 226 -16.21 9.61 -8.89
C PHE A 226 -14.85 9.09 -8.42
N ALA A 227 -13.78 9.88 -8.62
CA ALA A 227 -12.45 9.55 -8.15
C ALA A 227 -12.38 9.40 -6.63
N VAL A 228 -12.98 10.35 -5.88
CA VAL A 228 -13.06 10.30 -4.40
C VAL A 228 -13.72 8.99 -3.94
N ILE A 229 -14.87 8.63 -4.52
CA ILE A 229 -15.60 7.42 -4.14
C ILE A 229 -14.77 6.17 -4.42
N ILE A 230 -14.18 6.05 -5.62
CA ILE A 230 -13.31 4.92 -5.93
C ILE A 230 -12.12 4.85 -4.98
N LEU A 231 -11.45 5.96 -4.74
CA LEU A 231 -10.32 6.00 -3.82
C LEU A 231 -10.70 5.66 -2.38
N ALA A 232 -11.82 6.19 -1.88
CA ALA A 232 -12.27 5.96 -0.52
C ALA A 232 -12.80 4.53 -0.31
N VAL A 233 -13.71 4.09 -1.18
CA VAL A 233 -14.43 2.82 -1.03
C VAL A 233 -13.58 1.65 -1.53
N VAL A 234 -13.09 1.73 -2.78
CA VAL A 234 -12.38 0.62 -3.41
C VAL A 234 -10.93 0.55 -2.92
N SER A 235 -10.15 1.63 -3.16
CA SER A 235 -8.70 1.60 -2.89
C SER A 235 -8.33 1.82 -1.42
N THR A 236 -9.25 2.26 -0.54
CA THR A 236 -8.94 2.40 0.88
C THR A 236 -9.73 1.40 1.71
N TYR A 237 -11.06 1.46 1.71
CA TYR A 237 -11.87 0.65 2.59
C TYR A 237 -11.85 -0.84 2.21
N LEU A 238 -12.29 -1.21 0.99
CA LEU A 238 -12.36 -2.61 0.56
C LEU A 238 -10.96 -3.23 0.44
N ALA A 239 -10.00 -2.50 -0.13
CA ALA A 239 -8.64 -2.96 -0.28
C ALA A 239 -8.00 -3.28 1.09
N ARG A 240 -8.09 -2.39 2.07
CA ARG A 240 -7.57 -2.63 3.42
C ARG A 240 -8.32 -3.76 4.13
N LEU A 241 -9.65 -3.81 4.00
CA LEU A 241 -10.44 -4.89 4.59
C LEU A 241 -10.03 -6.25 4.03
N GLY A 242 -9.87 -6.37 2.71
CA GLY A 242 -9.38 -7.57 2.04
C GLY A 242 -7.95 -7.93 2.48
N TYR A 243 -7.05 -6.95 2.48
CA TYR A 243 -5.65 -7.08 2.89
C TYR A 243 -5.52 -7.70 4.29
N PHE A 244 -6.19 -7.13 5.29
CA PHE A 244 -6.07 -7.63 6.67
C PHE A 244 -6.72 -8.99 6.86
N ASN A 245 -7.84 -9.26 6.20
CA ASN A 245 -8.43 -10.59 6.20
C ASN A 245 -7.54 -11.63 5.50
N ALA A 246 -6.76 -11.22 4.51
CA ALA A 246 -5.75 -12.08 3.88
C ALA A 246 -4.57 -12.32 4.82
N VAL A 247 -4.01 -11.25 5.45
CA VAL A 247 -2.90 -11.36 6.41
C VAL A 247 -3.19 -12.38 7.51
N THR A 248 -4.40 -12.38 8.06
CA THR A 248 -4.78 -13.33 9.13
C THR A 248 -4.83 -14.79 8.67
N ARG A 249 -4.98 -15.04 7.36
CA ARG A 249 -5.10 -16.39 6.78
C ARG A 249 -3.81 -16.92 6.16
N ILE A 250 -3.11 -16.08 5.40
CA ILE A 250 -1.91 -16.49 4.65
C ILE A 250 -0.61 -15.86 5.16
N GLY A 251 -0.72 -14.89 6.07
CA GLY A 251 0.44 -14.17 6.63
C GLY A 251 0.95 -13.03 5.75
N SER A 252 1.58 -12.04 6.40
CA SER A 252 2.11 -10.84 5.73
C SER A 252 3.22 -11.14 4.71
N GLY A 253 4.04 -12.16 4.97
CA GLY A 253 5.12 -12.55 4.07
C GLY A 253 4.64 -13.07 2.70
N GLN A 254 3.50 -13.78 2.66
CA GLN A 254 2.91 -14.24 1.39
C GLN A 254 2.21 -13.09 0.68
N LEU A 255 1.55 -12.22 1.43
CA LEU A 255 0.87 -11.05 0.88
C LEU A 255 1.86 -10.07 0.23
N ALA A 256 3.04 -9.91 0.81
CA ALA A 256 4.10 -9.07 0.25
C ALA A 256 4.57 -9.51 -1.15
N LEU A 257 4.34 -10.80 -1.56
CA LEU A 257 4.61 -11.27 -2.93
C LEU A 257 3.74 -10.56 -3.97
N LEU A 258 2.62 -9.98 -3.56
CA LEU A 258 1.69 -9.31 -4.46
C LEU A 258 2.02 -7.82 -4.69
N GLY A 259 2.93 -7.23 -3.92
CA GLY A 259 3.35 -5.83 -4.11
C GLY A 259 3.82 -5.51 -5.54
N PRO A 260 4.73 -6.31 -6.14
CA PRO A 260 5.11 -6.13 -7.54
C PRO A 260 3.95 -6.28 -8.53
N VAL A 261 2.98 -7.15 -8.22
CA VAL A 261 1.76 -7.31 -9.06
C VAL A 261 0.90 -6.05 -8.97
N GLU A 262 0.74 -5.49 -7.76
CA GLU A 262 0.06 -4.21 -7.55
C GLU A 262 0.67 -3.09 -8.39
N THR A 263 2.01 -2.97 -8.36
CA THR A 263 2.74 -1.98 -9.16
C THR A 263 2.52 -2.18 -10.66
N LEU A 264 2.63 -3.41 -11.16
CA LEU A 264 2.39 -3.71 -12.58
C LEU A 264 0.97 -3.35 -13.00
N LEU A 265 -0.04 -3.71 -12.21
CA LEU A 265 -1.43 -3.34 -12.48
C LEU A 265 -1.60 -1.81 -12.48
N SER A 266 -1.00 -1.10 -11.51
CA SER A 266 -1.08 0.36 -11.46
C SER A 266 -0.47 1.01 -12.70
N VAL A 267 0.66 0.52 -13.18
CA VAL A 267 1.28 0.99 -14.44
C VAL A 267 0.37 0.72 -15.64
N VAL A 268 -0.22 -0.48 -15.70
CA VAL A 268 -1.17 -0.81 -16.79
C VAL A 268 -2.37 0.13 -16.77
N TRP A 269 -2.95 0.41 -15.61
CA TRP A 269 -4.07 1.36 -15.48
C TRP A 269 -3.67 2.78 -15.86
N SER A 270 -2.46 3.22 -15.49
CA SER A 270 -1.94 4.54 -15.85
C SER A 270 -1.81 4.70 -17.36
N ILE A 271 -1.27 3.69 -18.05
CA ILE A 271 -1.18 3.69 -19.51
C ILE A 271 -2.57 3.70 -20.15
N LEU A 272 -3.50 2.85 -19.67
CA LEU A 272 -4.83 2.69 -20.28
C LEU A 272 -5.75 3.89 -20.04
N PHE A 273 -5.77 4.45 -18.83
CA PHE A 273 -6.72 5.49 -18.44
C PHE A 273 -6.17 6.91 -18.54
N LEU A 274 -4.87 7.10 -18.37
CA LEU A 274 -4.22 8.40 -18.42
C LEU A 274 -3.45 8.62 -19.73
N GLY A 275 -3.27 7.58 -20.56
CA GLY A 275 -2.49 7.65 -21.80
C GLY A 275 -1.00 7.88 -21.55
N GLU A 276 -0.49 7.57 -20.33
CA GLU A 276 0.92 7.72 -19.99
C GLU A 276 1.79 6.84 -20.89
N ARG A 277 2.98 7.32 -21.26
CA ARG A 277 3.92 6.61 -22.11
C ARG A 277 5.26 6.48 -21.43
N LEU A 278 5.68 5.26 -21.17
CA LEU A 278 7.01 4.98 -20.62
C LEU A 278 8.06 5.05 -21.73
N ALA A 279 9.10 5.85 -21.51
CA ALA A 279 10.29 5.76 -22.35
C ALA A 279 10.96 4.39 -22.18
N PRO A 280 11.65 3.84 -23.21
CA PRO A 280 12.30 2.53 -23.11
C PRO A 280 13.24 2.39 -21.91
N LEU A 281 13.99 3.44 -21.59
CA LEU A 281 14.88 3.46 -20.42
C LEU A 281 14.13 3.41 -19.09
N GLN A 282 12.98 4.10 -19.01
CA GLN A 282 12.09 4.05 -17.84
C GLN A 282 11.49 2.64 -17.65
N ALA A 283 11.10 1.99 -18.74
CA ALA A 283 10.60 0.62 -18.69
C ALA A 283 11.68 -0.36 -18.17
N VAL A 284 12.92 -0.22 -18.61
CA VAL A 284 14.04 -1.03 -18.10
C VAL A 284 14.29 -0.72 -16.62
N GLY A 285 14.31 0.55 -16.22
CA GLY A 285 14.46 0.95 -14.81
C GLY A 285 13.37 0.37 -13.92
N GLY A 286 12.10 0.47 -14.34
CA GLY A 286 10.96 -0.12 -13.66
C GLY A 286 11.06 -1.64 -13.54
N ALA A 287 11.47 -2.33 -14.61
CA ALA A 287 11.69 -3.77 -14.57
C ALA A 287 12.77 -4.19 -13.56
N LEU A 288 13.88 -3.46 -13.46
CA LEU A 288 14.92 -3.72 -12.46
C LEU A 288 14.42 -3.54 -11.03
N ILE A 289 13.60 -2.49 -10.77
CA ILE A 289 12.98 -2.27 -9.46
C ILE A 289 12.05 -3.44 -9.12
N LEU A 290 11.20 -3.86 -10.06
CA LEU A 290 10.28 -4.98 -9.86
C LEU A 290 11.01 -6.30 -9.61
N VAL A 291 12.10 -6.58 -10.34
CA VAL A 291 12.95 -7.76 -10.09
C VAL A 291 13.57 -7.68 -8.70
N SER A 292 14.09 -6.52 -8.29
CA SER A 292 14.61 -6.31 -6.94
C SER A 292 13.54 -6.59 -5.88
N ALA A 293 12.32 -6.05 -6.06
CA ALA A 293 11.20 -6.25 -5.16
C ALA A 293 10.80 -7.74 -5.06
N LEU A 294 10.68 -8.45 -6.17
CA LEU A 294 10.40 -9.89 -6.20
C LEU A 294 11.46 -10.71 -5.46
N LEU A 295 12.73 -10.39 -5.67
CA LEU A 295 13.83 -11.05 -4.98
C LEU A 295 13.83 -10.74 -3.47
N ALA A 296 13.42 -9.52 -3.05
CA ALA A 296 13.30 -9.15 -1.65
C ALA A 296 12.18 -9.93 -0.95
N VAL A 297 11.03 -10.00 -1.57
CA VAL A 297 9.82 -10.64 -1.05
C VAL A 297 9.99 -12.15 -0.84
N ARG A 298 10.70 -12.86 -1.74
CA ARG A 298 11.00 -14.29 -1.56
C ARG A 298 11.68 -14.61 -0.22
N ARG A 299 12.34 -13.64 0.40
CA ARG A 299 12.96 -13.81 1.72
C ARG A 299 11.96 -13.54 2.85
N LEU A 300 11.13 -12.51 2.73
CA LEU A 300 10.09 -12.20 3.73
C LEU A 300 9.12 -13.38 3.93
N GLY A 301 8.77 -14.09 2.85
CA GLY A 301 7.94 -15.29 2.91
C GLY A 301 8.59 -16.50 3.60
N ARG A 302 9.93 -16.53 3.75
CA ARG A 302 10.68 -17.58 4.46
C ARG A 302 10.96 -17.28 5.93
N VAL A 303 10.81 -16.05 6.36
CA VAL A 303 10.92 -15.67 7.76
C VAL A 303 9.64 -16.10 8.46
N ARG A 304 9.59 -17.37 8.91
CA ARG A 304 8.60 -17.81 9.90
C ARG A 304 8.86 -16.97 11.16
N LEU A 305 7.99 -16.00 11.42
CA LEU A 305 7.97 -15.30 12.69
C LEU A 305 7.81 -16.37 13.77
N ARG A 306 8.90 -16.67 14.50
CA ARG A 306 8.82 -17.42 15.75
C ARG A 306 8.10 -16.48 16.74
N PHE A 307 6.80 -16.65 16.84
CA PHE A 307 6.06 -16.03 17.94
C PHE A 307 6.56 -16.66 19.24
N PRO A 308 7.01 -15.87 20.22
CA PRO A 308 7.17 -16.40 21.56
C PRO A 308 5.78 -16.87 22.02
N ARG A 309 5.63 -18.17 22.26
CA ARG A 309 4.46 -18.70 22.96
C ARG A 309 4.43 -18.03 24.33
N ARG A 310 3.43 -17.21 24.58
CA ARG A 310 2.99 -16.82 25.90
C ARG A 310 1.94 -17.82 26.39
#